data_b815b0abeb25ce740d28e2a2b71a0adc
#
_entry.id   b815b0abeb25ce740d28e2a2b71a0adc
#
_cell.length_a   1.000
_cell.length_b   1.000
_cell.length_c   1.000
_cell.angle_alpha   90.00
_cell.angle_beta   90.00
_cell.angle_gamma   90.00
#
_symmetry.space_group_name_H-M   'P 1'
#
loop_
_entity.id
_entity.type
_entity.pdbx_description
1 polymer ?
#
loop_
_entity_poly.entity_id
_entity_poly.type
_entity_poly.pdbx_seq_one_letter_code
_entity_poly.pdbx_strand_id
1 'polypeptide(L)'
;FDGDFTEEVAPGSASFTLRLEALANLDASVRAYRWAGAAVSLYAIDGGLSLNAAGSYDVASLDAARIFKGRVESFAIDGGALSLTAEVDQEPFNKDVLQLTYAGTGEAEGGEDLKERLKPWIFGRALNVEPILINSVDNVVQFSAYPIQGISALYERGSSFGPSIGNYSSYAQLVAATLPAGRWATCHALGMARLGAPPYGIITGDVDGDNVSGFIRRTGAIIRRVALASGVALDQIDTASLDALDAAVPYDINLVLTEQISVLDLARRLALPCNAQAGLDFQGRLFAVRPSIGSPNLTLDAQGRQLPPVRRCQEADVSAPYKRIMFGA
;
A
#
# COMPACT_ATOMS: atom_id res chain seq x y z
N PHE A 1 9.27 4.98 26.13
CA PHE A 1 8.33 4.66 25.05
C PHE A 1 8.17 3.14 25.04
N ASP A 2 7.16 2.69 25.75
CA ASP A 2 6.67 1.33 25.65
C ASP A 2 5.57 1.30 24.60
N GLY A 3 5.81 2.02 23.54
CA GLY A 3 5.00 1.93 22.35
C GLY A 3 5.32 0.58 21.73
N ASP A 4 4.45 -0.36 21.92
CA ASP A 4 4.43 -1.53 21.07
C ASP A 4 4.14 -1.02 19.65
N PHE A 5 5.22 -0.77 18.86
CA PHE A 5 5.10 -0.33 17.48
C PHE A 5 4.40 -1.37 16.59
N THR A 6 3.98 -2.48 17.19
CA THR A 6 3.16 -3.51 16.56
C THR A 6 1.66 -3.25 16.67
N GLU A 7 1.21 -2.26 17.48
CA GLU A 7 -0.20 -1.89 17.50
C GLU A 7 -0.63 -1.37 16.13
N GLU A 8 -1.65 -1.99 15.59
CA GLU A 8 -2.31 -1.51 14.38
C GLU A 8 -2.83 -0.08 14.61
N VAL A 9 -2.52 0.81 13.68
CA VAL A 9 -3.18 2.12 13.68
C VAL A 9 -4.67 1.87 13.50
N ALA A 10 -5.44 2.09 14.56
CA ALA A 10 -6.89 1.98 14.48
C ALA A 10 -7.42 2.94 13.40
N PRO A 11 -8.43 2.52 12.64
CA PRO A 11 -9.05 3.40 11.65
C PRO A 11 -9.56 4.67 12.34
N GLY A 12 -9.33 5.82 11.73
CA GLY A 12 -9.84 7.09 12.25
C GLY A 12 -11.36 7.06 12.27
N SER A 13 -11.96 7.40 13.42
CA SER A 13 -13.40 7.52 13.55
C SER A 13 -13.81 8.94 13.94
N ALA A 14 -15.00 9.37 13.52
CA ALA A 14 -15.61 10.64 13.90
C ALA A 14 -17.04 10.42 14.36
N SER A 15 -17.40 10.97 15.52
CA SER A 15 -18.77 10.99 16.02
C SER A 15 -19.27 12.41 16.09
N PHE A 16 -20.48 12.66 15.57
CA PHE A 16 -21.10 13.96 15.58
C PHE A 16 -22.61 13.86 15.71
N THR A 17 -23.21 14.88 16.30
CA THR A 17 -24.65 14.97 16.51
C THR A 17 -25.20 16.19 15.83
N LEU A 18 -26.20 15.98 14.99
CA LEU A 18 -26.96 17.03 14.30
C LEU A 18 -28.31 17.21 14.98
N ARG A 19 -28.69 18.45 15.28
CA ARG A 19 -30.05 18.75 15.75
C ARG A 19 -31.00 18.77 14.57
N LEU A 20 -32.06 17.96 14.61
CA LEU A 20 -33.04 17.87 13.53
C LEU A 20 -33.83 19.17 13.35
N GLU A 21 -33.95 20.02 14.41
CA GLU A 21 -34.52 21.36 14.31
C GLU A 21 -33.79 22.27 13.31
N ALA A 22 -32.44 22.11 13.24
CA ALA A 22 -31.64 22.82 12.24
C ALA A 22 -31.87 22.28 10.81
N LEU A 23 -32.48 21.11 10.70
CA LEU A 23 -32.78 20.40 9.46
C LEU A 23 -34.29 20.40 9.18
N ALA A 24 -35.08 21.35 9.75
CA ALA A 24 -36.54 21.35 9.73
C ALA A 24 -37.16 21.21 8.33
N ASN A 25 -36.45 21.65 7.29
CA ASN A 25 -36.85 21.48 5.88
C ASN A 25 -36.52 20.09 5.33
N LEU A 26 -35.82 19.24 6.09
CA LEU A 26 -35.32 17.93 5.67
C LEU A 26 -35.87 16.77 6.53
N ASP A 27 -36.70 17.05 7.54
CA ASP A 27 -37.11 16.10 8.60
C ASP A 27 -37.65 14.78 8.01
N ALA A 28 -38.54 14.82 7.05
CA ALA A 28 -39.09 13.59 6.43
C ALA A 28 -38.04 12.82 5.62
N SER A 29 -37.14 13.51 4.93
CA SER A 29 -36.07 12.90 4.13
C SER A 29 -34.96 12.35 5.02
N VAL A 30 -34.65 13.00 6.15
CA VAL A 30 -33.64 12.52 7.12
C VAL A 30 -34.02 11.18 7.70
N ARG A 31 -35.31 11.00 8.07
CA ARG A 31 -35.82 9.72 8.61
C ARG A 31 -35.93 8.62 7.58
N ALA A 32 -36.14 8.96 6.31
CA ALA A 32 -36.22 8.01 5.20
C ALA A 32 -34.85 7.67 4.60
N TYR A 33 -33.81 8.44 4.91
CA TYR A 33 -32.49 8.27 4.33
C TYR A 33 -31.78 7.04 4.91
N ARG A 34 -31.13 6.27 4.04
CA ARG A 34 -30.30 5.12 4.45
C ARG A 34 -28.92 5.62 4.86
N TRP A 35 -28.74 5.88 6.14
CA TRP A 35 -27.48 6.41 6.69
C TRP A 35 -26.35 5.37 6.69
N ALA A 36 -26.62 4.11 7.04
CA ALA A 36 -25.60 3.09 7.11
C ALA A 36 -24.86 2.91 5.76
N GLY A 37 -23.55 3.04 5.78
CA GLY A 37 -22.68 2.99 4.61
C GLY A 37 -22.66 4.27 3.76
N ALA A 38 -23.40 5.32 4.15
CA ALA A 38 -23.38 6.59 3.44
C ALA A 38 -22.04 7.29 3.56
N ALA A 39 -21.55 7.89 2.47
CA ALA A 39 -20.33 8.68 2.48
C ALA A 39 -20.49 9.96 3.29
N VAL A 40 -19.50 10.25 4.13
CA VAL A 40 -19.45 11.45 4.98
C VAL A 40 -18.15 12.18 4.77
N SER A 41 -18.23 13.50 4.63
CA SER A 41 -17.08 14.40 4.65
C SER A 41 -17.33 15.54 5.61
N LEU A 42 -16.36 15.83 6.47
CA LEU A 42 -16.38 16.98 7.39
C LEU A 42 -15.37 18.01 6.91
N TYR A 43 -15.78 19.27 6.96
CA TYR A 43 -14.97 20.41 6.54
C TYR A 43 -14.84 21.40 7.69
N ALA A 44 -13.64 21.89 7.96
CA ALA A 44 -13.39 23.00 8.87
C ALA A 44 -13.31 24.29 8.05
N ILE A 45 -14.24 25.20 8.28
CA ILE A 45 -14.36 26.45 7.51
C ILE A 45 -14.25 27.62 8.49
N ASP A 46 -13.31 28.51 8.21
CA ASP A 46 -13.17 29.77 8.95
C ASP A 46 -13.95 30.86 8.19
N GLY A 47 -14.99 31.34 8.83
CA GLY A 47 -15.92 32.33 8.23
C GLY A 47 -17.19 31.71 7.62
N GLY A 48 -18.12 32.57 7.20
CA GLY A 48 -19.38 32.14 6.62
C GLY A 48 -19.21 31.54 5.22
N LEU A 49 -19.80 30.37 4.97
CA LEU A 49 -19.95 29.84 3.64
C LEU A 49 -20.91 30.70 2.82
N SER A 50 -20.49 31.15 1.64
CA SER A 50 -21.38 31.77 0.67
C SER A 50 -22.06 30.69 -0.18
N LEU A 51 -23.38 30.78 -0.28
CA LEU A 51 -24.13 29.98 -1.24
C LEU A 51 -23.82 30.47 -2.65
N ASN A 52 -23.67 29.56 -3.60
CA ASN A 52 -23.62 29.91 -5.01
C ASN A 52 -24.99 30.41 -5.51
N ALA A 53 -25.07 30.88 -6.75
CA ALA A 53 -26.32 31.40 -7.33
C ALA A 53 -27.47 30.35 -7.39
N ALA A 54 -27.15 29.06 -7.26
CA ALA A 54 -28.13 27.96 -7.19
C ALA A 54 -28.54 27.61 -5.74
N GLY A 55 -28.04 28.35 -4.74
CA GLY A 55 -28.39 28.14 -3.33
C GLY A 55 -27.67 26.89 -2.72
N SER A 56 -26.62 26.42 -3.34
CA SER A 56 -25.82 25.31 -2.84
C SER A 56 -24.38 25.76 -2.57
N TYR A 57 -23.67 25.04 -1.70
CA TYR A 57 -22.26 25.27 -1.46
C TYR A 57 -21.43 24.59 -2.56
N ASP A 58 -20.39 25.25 -3.02
CA ASP A 58 -19.39 24.63 -3.90
C ASP A 58 -18.45 23.75 -3.08
N VAL A 59 -18.81 22.47 -2.96
CA VAL A 59 -18.07 21.49 -2.16
C VAL A 59 -16.68 21.22 -2.74
N ALA A 60 -16.51 21.34 -4.07
CA ALA A 60 -15.21 21.13 -4.70
C ALA A 60 -14.17 22.18 -4.29
N SER A 61 -14.63 23.42 -4.04
CA SER A 61 -13.76 24.50 -3.53
C SER A 61 -13.32 24.30 -2.08
N LEU A 62 -13.98 23.40 -1.35
CA LEU A 62 -13.75 23.14 0.07
C LEU A 62 -12.78 21.98 0.35
N ASP A 63 -12.32 21.27 -0.66
CA ASP A 63 -11.48 20.08 -0.47
C ASP A 63 -10.22 20.35 0.39
N ALA A 64 -9.67 21.55 0.31
CA ALA A 64 -8.53 21.96 1.15
C ALA A 64 -8.90 22.10 2.65
N ALA A 65 -10.19 22.31 2.95
CA ALA A 65 -10.71 22.45 4.31
C ALA A 65 -11.29 21.13 4.86
N ARG A 66 -11.24 20.04 4.08
CA ARG A 66 -11.75 18.74 4.51
C ARG A 66 -10.84 18.16 5.60
N ILE A 67 -11.44 17.89 6.77
CA ILE A 67 -10.73 17.31 7.92
C ILE A 67 -11.02 15.83 8.13
N PHE A 68 -12.11 15.31 7.55
CA PHE A 68 -12.47 13.90 7.66
C PHE A 68 -13.22 13.44 6.39
N LYS A 69 -12.96 12.23 5.96
CA LYS A 69 -13.67 11.51 4.91
C LYS A 69 -13.83 10.04 5.29
N GLY A 70 -15.08 9.57 5.29
CA GLY A 70 -15.36 8.19 5.69
C GLY A 70 -16.76 7.76 5.31
N ARG A 71 -17.22 6.67 5.91
CA ARG A 71 -18.57 6.11 5.78
C ARG A 71 -19.24 6.02 7.14
N VAL A 72 -20.55 6.23 7.16
CA VAL A 72 -21.35 6.04 8.37
C VAL A 72 -21.37 4.56 8.74
N GLU A 73 -20.83 4.24 9.90
CA GLU A 73 -20.86 2.91 10.51
C GLU A 73 -22.18 2.70 11.25
N SER A 74 -22.54 3.64 12.11
CA SER A 74 -23.74 3.57 12.91
C SER A 74 -24.45 4.93 13.01
N PHE A 75 -25.77 4.89 13.26
CA PHE A 75 -26.55 6.09 13.48
C PHE A 75 -27.66 5.84 14.51
N ALA A 76 -28.06 6.90 15.20
CA ALA A 76 -29.20 6.90 16.09
C ALA A 76 -29.99 8.19 15.92
N ILE A 77 -31.32 8.10 15.96
CA ILE A 77 -32.24 9.25 15.98
C ILE A 77 -32.98 9.22 17.31
N ASP A 78 -32.72 10.20 18.16
CA ASP A 78 -33.34 10.32 19.48
C ASP A 78 -33.64 11.78 19.82
N GLY A 79 -34.81 12.03 20.38
CA GLY A 79 -35.18 13.32 20.94
C GLY A 79 -35.02 14.53 20.00
N GLY A 80 -35.13 14.35 18.69
CA GLY A 80 -34.89 15.42 17.73
C GLY A 80 -33.42 15.65 17.37
N ALA A 81 -32.54 14.72 17.68
CA ALA A 81 -31.14 14.68 17.30
C ALA A 81 -30.83 13.45 16.43
N LEU A 82 -29.95 13.61 15.44
CA LEU A 82 -29.32 12.55 14.67
C LEU A 82 -27.86 12.44 15.10
N SER A 83 -27.50 11.33 15.73
CA SER A 83 -26.13 11.00 16.08
C SER A 83 -25.57 10.06 15.03
N LEU A 84 -24.40 10.37 14.49
CA LEU A 84 -23.70 9.59 13.47
C LEU A 84 -22.30 9.23 13.99
N THR A 85 -21.90 7.97 13.81
CA THR A 85 -20.52 7.55 13.93
C THR A 85 -20.05 7.12 12.55
N ALA A 86 -18.96 7.70 12.09
CA ALA A 86 -18.37 7.41 10.79
C ALA A 86 -16.92 6.96 10.97
N GLU A 87 -16.50 6.02 10.15
CA GLU A 87 -15.13 5.54 10.07
C GLU A 87 -14.52 5.83 8.72
N VAL A 88 -13.19 5.93 8.68
CA VAL A 88 -12.44 6.07 7.43
C VAL A 88 -12.68 4.84 6.56
N ASP A 89 -12.98 5.05 5.28
CA ASP A 89 -13.25 3.97 4.33
C ASP A 89 -11.97 3.21 3.97
N GLN A 90 -11.84 2.00 4.49
CA GLN A 90 -10.71 1.09 4.24
C GLN A 90 -10.92 0.20 3.00
N GLU A 91 -12.13 0.10 2.46
CA GLU A 91 -12.47 -0.81 1.37
C GLU A 91 -11.52 -0.70 0.15
N PRO A 92 -11.11 0.50 -0.30
CA PRO A 92 -10.18 0.63 -1.42
C PRO A 92 -8.81 -0.03 -1.18
N PHE A 93 -8.40 -0.17 0.09
CA PHE A 93 -7.09 -0.67 0.50
C PHE A 93 -7.10 -2.13 0.97
N ASN A 94 -8.29 -2.72 1.11
CA ASN A 94 -8.46 -4.14 1.42
C ASN A 94 -8.37 -5.04 0.17
N LYS A 95 -8.06 -4.44 -0.98
CA LYS A 95 -7.85 -5.18 -2.24
C LYS A 95 -6.56 -5.97 -2.17
N ASP A 96 -6.61 -7.16 -2.75
CA ASP A 96 -5.45 -8.02 -2.90
C ASP A 96 -4.38 -7.39 -3.79
N VAL A 97 -3.12 -7.53 -3.40
CA VAL A 97 -1.97 -7.00 -4.15
C VAL A 97 -1.71 -7.82 -5.42
N LEU A 98 -1.73 -9.16 -5.31
CA LEU A 98 -1.50 -10.03 -6.46
C LEU A 98 -2.83 -10.28 -7.18
N GLN A 99 -3.08 -9.55 -8.26
CA GLN A 99 -4.30 -9.66 -9.05
C GLN A 99 -4.12 -10.47 -10.34
N LEU A 100 -2.89 -10.75 -10.73
CA LEU A 100 -2.57 -11.47 -11.94
C LEU A 100 -2.38 -12.95 -11.66
N THR A 101 -3.11 -13.77 -12.41
CA THR A 101 -3.01 -15.23 -12.39
C THR A 101 -2.59 -15.76 -13.75
N TYR A 102 -2.12 -16.99 -13.78
CA TYR A 102 -1.88 -17.70 -15.03
C TYR A 102 -3.21 -18.12 -15.66
N ALA A 103 -3.35 -17.93 -16.96
CA ALA A 103 -4.54 -18.38 -17.68
C ALA A 103 -4.54 -19.89 -17.97
N GLY A 104 -3.36 -20.54 -17.91
CA GLY A 104 -3.23 -21.98 -18.20
C GLY A 104 -3.37 -22.33 -19.68
N THR A 105 -3.20 -21.36 -20.57
CA THR A 105 -3.41 -21.53 -22.03
C THR A 105 -2.15 -21.91 -22.79
N GLY A 106 -1.05 -22.11 -22.08
CA GLY A 106 0.27 -22.39 -22.66
C GLY A 106 1.10 -21.12 -22.83
N GLU A 107 2.29 -21.27 -23.42
CA GLU A 107 3.26 -20.19 -23.67
C GLU A 107 3.58 -19.36 -22.41
N ALA A 108 3.44 -18.04 -22.49
CA ALA A 108 3.68 -17.12 -21.38
C ALA A 108 2.66 -17.25 -20.23
N GLU A 109 1.54 -17.91 -20.47
CA GLU A 109 0.45 -18.09 -19.50
C GLU A 109 0.50 -19.44 -18.78
N GLY A 110 1.55 -20.22 -19.00
CA GLY A 110 1.73 -21.53 -18.36
C GLY A 110 0.75 -22.60 -18.86
N GLY A 111 0.99 -23.85 -18.50
CA GLY A 111 0.08 -24.96 -18.80
C GLY A 111 -1.15 -24.96 -17.89
N GLU A 112 -2.08 -25.89 -18.16
CA GLU A 112 -3.33 -26.05 -17.39
C GLU A 112 -3.09 -26.30 -15.90
N ASP A 113 -1.96 -26.87 -15.54
CA ASP A 113 -1.50 -27.10 -14.16
C ASP A 113 -1.23 -25.80 -13.38
N LEU A 114 -0.96 -24.72 -14.09
CA LEU A 114 -0.73 -23.39 -13.50
C LEU A 114 -1.98 -22.49 -13.50
N LYS A 115 -3.08 -22.94 -14.10
CA LYS A 115 -4.29 -22.15 -14.20
C LYS A 115 -4.74 -21.62 -12.83
N GLU A 116 -5.08 -20.33 -12.80
CA GLU A 116 -5.51 -19.59 -11.60
C GLU A 116 -4.42 -19.43 -10.50
N ARG A 117 -3.22 -19.98 -10.68
CA ARG A 117 -2.11 -19.73 -9.78
C ARG A 117 -1.66 -18.26 -9.88
N LEU A 118 -1.40 -17.64 -8.73
CA LEU A 118 -0.91 -16.27 -8.67
C LEU A 118 0.46 -16.13 -9.33
N LYS A 119 0.61 -15.08 -10.12
CA LYS A 119 1.92 -14.69 -10.65
C LYS A 119 2.69 -13.92 -9.59
N PRO A 120 3.98 -14.25 -9.35
CA PRO A 120 4.78 -13.58 -8.34
C PRO A 120 5.09 -12.12 -8.71
N TRP A 121 5.44 -11.31 -7.71
CA TRP A 121 5.89 -9.94 -7.89
C TRP A 121 7.12 -9.67 -7.03
N ILE A 122 8.16 -9.08 -7.61
CA ILE A 122 9.44 -8.85 -6.94
C ILE A 122 9.75 -7.36 -6.90
N PHE A 123 10.22 -6.88 -5.75
CA PHE A 123 10.74 -5.53 -5.54
C PHE A 123 12.15 -5.57 -4.95
N GLY A 124 12.96 -4.56 -5.29
CA GLY A 124 14.34 -4.49 -4.85
C GLY A 124 15.17 -5.65 -5.41
N ARG A 125 16.30 -5.94 -4.77
CA ARG A 125 17.21 -7.00 -5.19
C ARG A 125 17.00 -8.27 -4.39
N ALA A 126 16.22 -9.19 -4.91
CA ALA A 126 15.95 -10.47 -4.29
C ALA A 126 16.96 -11.52 -4.74
N LEU A 127 17.55 -12.23 -3.77
CA LEU A 127 18.57 -13.23 -4.04
C LEU A 127 18.00 -14.64 -3.92
N ASN A 128 18.48 -15.55 -4.76
CA ASN A 128 18.11 -16.98 -4.77
C ASN A 128 16.58 -17.21 -4.85
N VAL A 129 15.89 -16.39 -5.62
CA VAL A 129 14.43 -16.53 -5.83
C VAL A 129 14.17 -17.75 -6.70
N GLU A 130 13.27 -18.63 -6.26
CA GLU A 130 12.78 -19.74 -7.06
C GLU A 130 11.68 -19.25 -8.03
N PRO A 131 11.88 -19.40 -9.36
CA PRO A 131 10.90 -19.00 -10.35
C PRO A 131 9.83 -20.07 -10.54
N ILE A 132 8.75 -19.71 -11.22
CA ILE A 132 7.73 -20.64 -11.69
C ILE A 132 8.11 -21.13 -13.09
N LEU A 133 8.21 -22.45 -13.28
CA LEU A 133 8.37 -23.04 -14.61
C LEU A 133 7.05 -22.93 -15.37
N ILE A 134 7.00 -22.07 -16.40
CA ILE A 134 5.78 -21.80 -17.16
C ILE A 134 5.70 -22.60 -18.47
N ASN A 135 6.84 -22.97 -19.04
CA ASN A 135 6.93 -23.80 -20.24
C ASN A 135 8.07 -24.79 -20.11
N SER A 136 7.74 -26.07 -19.93
CA SER A 136 8.71 -27.13 -19.79
C SER A 136 9.34 -27.57 -21.13
N VAL A 137 8.68 -27.30 -22.26
CA VAL A 137 9.19 -27.63 -23.60
C VAL A 137 10.35 -26.72 -23.98
N ASP A 138 10.14 -25.40 -23.76
CA ASP A 138 11.12 -24.37 -24.07
C ASP A 138 12.00 -23.99 -22.86
N ASN A 139 11.78 -24.60 -21.71
CA ASN A 139 12.49 -24.32 -20.44
C ASN A 139 12.40 -22.87 -20.03
N VAL A 140 11.17 -22.28 -20.10
CA VAL A 140 10.95 -20.89 -19.71
C VAL A 140 10.42 -20.84 -18.27
N VAL A 141 11.07 -20.00 -17.48
CA VAL A 141 10.71 -19.72 -16.08
C VAL A 141 10.32 -18.26 -15.90
N GLN A 142 9.40 -17.98 -14.98
CA GLN A 142 8.96 -16.63 -14.66
C GLN A 142 9.25 -16.28 -13.20
N PHE A 143 9.87 -15.13 -12.98
CA PHE A 143 10.20 -14.57 -11.67
C PHE A 143 9.19 -13.51 -11.21
N SER A 144 8.62 -12.75 -12.14
CA SER A 144 7.71 -11.65 -11.82
C SER A 144 6.66 -11.46 -12.91
N ALA A 145 5.44 -11.09 -12.50
CA ALA A 145 4.36 -10.73 -13.42
C ALA A 145 4.60 -9.39 -14.14
N TYR A 146 5.41 -8.54 -13.53
CA TYR A 146 5.69 -7.18 -14.03
C TYR A 146 7.11 -7.07 -14.57
N PRO A 147 7.38 -6.04 -15.40
CA PRO A 147 8.73 -5.76 -15.88
C PRO A 147 9.72 -5.63 -14.73
N ILE A 148 10.87 -6.25 -14.89
CA ILE A 148 11.96 -6.25 -13.92
C ILE A 148 13.14 -5.45 -14.43
N GLN A 149 13.97 -4.96 -13.49
CA GLN A 149 15.23 -4.29 -13.84
C GLN A 149 16.21 -5.26 -14.48
N GLY A 150 16.27 -6.51 -13.98
CA GLY A 150 17.17 -7.52 -14.55
C GLY A 150 17.26 -8.79 -13.73
N ILE A 151 17.93 -9.78 -14.31
CA ILE A 151 18.37 -11.01 -13.64
C ILE A 151 19.88 -11.02 -13.73
N SER A 152 20.56 -10.94 -12.59
CA SER A 152 22.02 -10.84 -12.54
C SER A 152 22.73 -12.20 -12.57
N ALA A 153 22.10 -13.24 -12.02
CA ALA A 153 22.62 -14.60 -12.00
C ALA A 153 21.48 -15.62 -11.93
N LEU A 154 21.74 -16.81 -12.49
CA LEU A 154 20.93 -18.00 -12.29
C LEU A 154 21.80 -19.11 -11.70
N TYR A 155 21.17 -19.92 -10.88
CA TYR A 155 21.81 -21.07 -10.21
C TYR A 155 20.98 -22.33 -10.41
N GLU A 156 21.62 -23.45 -10.54
CA GLU A 156 21.01 -24.77 -10.45
C GLU A 156 21.63 -25.51 -9.26
N ARG A 157 20.80 -25.91 -8.28
CA ARG A 157 21.26 -26.51 -7.01
C ARG A 157 22.40 -25.72 -6.35
N GLY A 158 22.34 -24.37 -6.44
CA GLY A 158 23.37 -23.48 -5.92
C GLY A 158 24.64 -23.32 -6.79
N SER A 159 24.76 -24.07 -7.88
CA SER A 159 25.86 -23.88 -8.86
C SER A 159 25.49 -22.84 -9.89
N SER A 160 26.36 -21.87 -10.14
CA SER A 160 26.11 -20.80 -11.08
C SER A 160 25.99 -21.31 -12.51
N PHE A 161 24.93 -20.89 -13.21
CA PHE A 161 24.90 -20.95 -14.67
C PHE A 161 25.93 -20.01 -15.28
N GLY A 162 26.31 -20.26 -16.51
CA GLY A 162 27.10 -19.28 -17.26
C GLY A 162 26.39 -17.95 -17.45
N PRO A 163 27.05 -16.96 -18.05
CA PRO A 163 26.43 -15.64 -18.27
C PRO A 163 25.23 -15.74 -19.20
N SER A 164 24.26 -14.81 -19.01
CA SER A 164 23.17 -14.59 -19.96
C SER A 164 23.72 -14.24 -21.34
N ILE A 165 23.08 -14.73 -22.39
CA ILE A 165 23.44 -14.40 -23.76
C ILE A 165 22.66 -13.20 -24.30
N GLY A 166 21.64 -12.72 -23.59
CA GLY A 166 20.91 -11.52 -24.01
C GLY A 166 19.55 -11.35 -23.33
N ASN A 167 18.98 -10.18 -23.55
CA ASN A 167 17.63 -9.83 -23.13
C ASN A 167 16.76 -9.57 -24.35
N TYR A 168 15.64 -10.24 -24.45
CA TYR A 168 14.68 -10.15 -25.55
C TYR A 168 13.45 -9.36 -25.12
N SER A 169 12.78 -8.71 -26.08
CA SER A 169 11.67 -7.81 -25.80
C SER A 169 10.31 -8.49 -25.72
N SER A 170 10.21 -9.76 -26.16
CA SER A 170 8.96 -10.52 -26.15
C SER A 170 9.18 -12.00 -25.89
N TYR A 171 8.11 -12.70 -25.47
CA TYR A 171 8.13 -14.16 -25.28
C TYR A 171 8.51 -14.88 -26.57
N ALA A 172 7.93 -14.51 -27.72
CA ALA A 172 8.21 -15.13 -28.98
C ALA A 172 9.70 -15.03 -29.39
N GLN A 173 10.33 -13.86 -29.16
CA GLN A 173 11.76 -13.69 -29.42
C GLN A 173 12.61 -14.52 -28.44
N LEU A 174 12.23 -14.58 -27.18
CA LEU A 174 12.91 -15.38 -26.17
C LEU A 174 12.90 -16.87 -26.54
N VAL A 175 11.75 -17.39 -26.97
CA VAL A 175 11.61 -18.78 -27.39
C VAL A 175 12.34 -19.09 -28.70
N ALA A 176 12.34 -18.17 -29.67
CA ALA A 176 13.03 -18.32 -30.94
C ALA A 176 14.56 -18.24 -30.82
N ALA A 177 15.10 -17.78 -29.69
CA ALA A 177 16.54 -17.63 -29.50
C ALA A 177 17.25 -18.98 -29.47
N THR A 178 18.39 -19.10 -30.17
CA THR A 178 19.24 -20.30 -30.09
C THR A 178 20.10 -20.23 -28.85
N LEU A 179 19.84 -21.09 -27.86
CA LEU A 179 20.53 -21.15 -26.58
C LEU A 179 21.35 -22.43 -26.46
N PRO A 180 22.66 -22.35 -26.30
CA PRO A 180 23.47 -23.52 -25.96
C PRO A 180 23.12 -24.03 -24.56
N ALA A 181 23.30 -25.33 -24.32
CA ALA A 181 23.19 -25.93 -22.98
C ALA A 181 24.10 -25.18 -21.99
N GLY A 182 23.64 -24.97 -20.76
CA GLY A 182 24.35 -24.22 -19.73
C GLY A 182 24.34 -22.68 -19.93
N ARG A 183 23.63 -22.19 -20.92
CA ARG A 183 23.37 -20.75 -21.15
C ARG A 183 21.90 -20.42 -20.94
N TRP A 184 21.61 -19.14 -20.78
CA TRP A 184 20.27 -18.65 -20.56
C TRP A 184 20.10 -17.27 -21.19
N ALA A 185 18.86 -16.88 -21.36
CA ALA A 185 18.48 -15.57 -21.86
C ALA A 185 17.29 -15.04 -21.07
N THR A 186 17.00 -13.75 -21.16
CA THR A 186 15.96 -13.08 -20.39
C THR A 186 14.95 -12.36 -21.28
N CYS A 187 13.77 -12.14 -20.71
CA CYS A 187 12.81 -11.16 -21.17
C CYS A 187 12.38 -10.33 -19.95
N HIS A 188 13.10 -9.22 -19.72
CA HIS A 188 12.86 -8.37 -18.56
C HIS A 188 11.46 -7.74 -18.56
N ALA A 189 10.91 -7.47 -19.75
CA ALA A 189 9.55 -6.92 -19.89
C ALA A 189 8.47 -7.86 -19.35
N LEU A 190 8.73 -9.16 -19.29
CA LEU A 190 7.81 -10.18 -18.80
C LEU A 190 8.31 -10.86 -17.50
N GLY A 191 9.42 -10.41 -16.94
CA GLY A 191 10.03 -11.02 -15.75
C GLY A 191 10.45 -12.48 -15.96
N MET A 192 10.89 -12.86 -17.16
CA MET A 192 11.14 -14.25 -17.56
C MET A 192 12.60 -14.51 -17.89
N ALA A 193 12.98 -15.78 -17.72
CA ALA A 193 14.23 -16.32 -18.25
C ALA A 193 13.96 -17.64 -18.98
N ARG A 194 14.79 -17.95 -19.97
CA ARG A 194 14.81 -19.23 -20.68
C ARG A 194 16.15 -19.90 -20.53
N LEU A 195 16.14 -21.19 -20.24
CA LEU A 195 17.33 -22.03 -20.13
C LEU A 195 17.62 -22.74 -21.47
N GLY A 196 18.88 -22.92 -21.79
CA GLY A 196 19.31 -23.60 -23.02
C GLY A 196 19.17 -25.13 -22.99
N ALA A 197 18.84 -25.71 -21.83
CA ALA A 197 18.53 -27.11 -21.64
C ALA A 197 17.59 -27.30 -20.44
N PRO A 198 16.87 -28.45 -20.38
CA PRO A 198 16.08 -28.79 -19.21
C PRO A 198 16.92 -28.82 -17.94
N PRO A 199 16.45 -28.19 -16.84
CA PRO A 199 17.20 -28.23 -15.58
C PRO A 199 17.12 -29.61 -14.93
N TYR A 200 18.21 -30.03 -14.30
CA TYR A 200 18.29 -31.26 -13.52
C TYR A 200 17.88 -31.08 -12.06
N GLY A 201 17.70 -29.83 -11.61
CA GLY A 201 17.37 -29.51 -10.25
C GLY A 201 16.67 -28.17 -10.09
N ILE A 202 16.52 -27.76 -8.84
CA ILE A 202 15.88 -26.49 -8.51
C ILE A 202 16.71 -25.34 -9.10
N ILE A 203 16.02 -24.47 -9.82
CA ILE A 203 16.58 -23.23 -10.35
C ILE A 203 16.27 -22.11 -9.37
N THR A 204 17.25 -21.27 -9.10
CA THR A 204 17.07 -20.00 -8.40
C THR A 204 17.76 -18.87 -9.16
N GLY A 205 17.38 -17.64 -8.90
CA GLY A 205 17.97 -16.48 -9.54
C GLY A 205 18.09 -15.28 -8.63
N ASP A 206 19.09 -14.45 -8.92
CA ASP A 206 19.24 -13.12 -8.31
C ASP A 206 18.58 -12.10 -9.23
N VAL A 207 17.50 -11.48 -8.71
CA VAL A 207 16.59 -10.65 -9.52
C VAL A 207 16.53 -9.25 -8.96
N ASP A 208 16.79 -8.26 -9.78
CA ASP A 208 16.45 -6.86 -9.53
C ASP A 208 15.00 -6.65 -10.03
N GLY A 209 14.07 -6.42 -9.10
CA GLY A 209 12.63 -6.50 -9.31
C GLY A 209 12.01 -5.35 -10.12
N ASP A 210 10.77 -4.99 -9.77
CA ASP A 210 9.89 -4.07 -10.51
C ASP A 210 10.61 -2.81 -11.04
N ASN A 211 10.43 -2.56 -12.35
CA ASN A 211 11.03 -1.44 -13.08
C ASN A 211 10.02 -0.70 -13.98
N VAL A 212 8.75 -0.69 -13.63
CA VAL A 212 7.70 -0.03 -14.44
C VAL A 212 7.93 1.49 -14.54
N SER A 213 8.44 2.11 -13.49
CA SER A 213 8.74 3.55 -13.43
C SER A 213 10.12 3.84 -12.86
N GLY A 214 11.11 3.03 -13.25
CA GLY A 214 12.43 2.97 -12.63
C GLY A 214 12.52 1.85 -11.61
N PHE A 215 13.74 1.49 -11.20
CA PHE A 215 13.98 0.40 -10.26
C PHE A 215 13.41 0.71 -8.86
N ILE A 216 12.33 0.02 -8.49
CA ILE A 216 11.59 0.24 -7.25
C ILE A 216 12.13 -0.65 -6.15
N ARG A 217 12.68 -0.02 -5.09
CA ARG A 217 13.39 -0.69 -4.01
C ARG A 217 13.26 -0.04 -2.63
N ARG A 218 12.55 1.11 -2.56
CA ARG A 218 12.33 1.85 -1.30
C ARG A 218 10.94 1.57 -0.75
N THR A 219 10.80 1.59 0.55
CA THR A 219 9.54 1.28 1.25
C THR A 219 8.36 2.10 0.73
N GLY A 220 8.47 3.41 0.73
CA GLY A 220 7.39 4.31 0.28
C GLY A 220 7.08 4.14 -1.21
N ALA A 221 8.13 3.98 -2.03
CA ALA A 221 7.97 3.72 -3.47
C ALA A 221 7.26 2.38 -3.73
N ILE A 222 7.56 1.32 -2.96
CA ILE A 222 6.89 0.02 -3.07
C ILE A 222 5.42 0.15 -2.67
N ILE A 223 5.12 0.77 -1.51
CA ILE A 223 3.75 0.99 -1.05
C ILE A 223 2.93 1.75 -2.10
N ARG A 224 3.45 2.85 -2.62
CA ARG A 224 2.81 3.63 -3.69
C ARG A 224 2.58 2.80 -4.95
N ARG A 225 3.57 2.06 -5.41
CA ARG A 225 3.49 1.23 -6.61
C ARG A 225 2.42 0.15 -6.50
N VAL A 226 2.38 -0.52 -5.36
CA VAL A 226 1.40 -1.57 -5.08
C VAL A 226 -0.01 -0.99 -4.99
N ALA A 227 -0.21 0.10 -4.24
CA ALA A 227 -1.51 0.74 -4.11
C ALA A 227 -2.08 1.16 -5.47
N LEU A 228 -1.26 1.82 -6.31
CA LEU A 228 -1.67 2.23 -7.66
C LEU A 228 -2.00 1.04 -8.55
N ALA A 229 -1.23 -0.04 -8.49
CA ALA A 229 -1.49 -1.24 -9.28
C ALA A 229 -2.78 -1.96 -8.85
N SER A 230 -3.12 -1.88 -7.56
CA SER A 230 -4.37 -2.42 -7.02
C SER A 230 -5.58 -1.52 -7.29
N GLY A 231 -5.39 -0.42 -8.02
CA GLY A 231 -6.46 0.51 -8.42
C GLY A 231 -6.87 1.50 -7.33
N VAL A 232 -5.98 1.77 -6.35
CA VAL A 232 -6.13 2.90 -5.43
C VAL A 232 -5.81 4.18 -6.19
N ALA A 233 -6.68 5.18 -6.11
CA ALA A 233 -6.47 6.45 -6.80
C ALA A 233 -5.32 7.25 -6.15
N LEU A 234 -4.60 8.04 -6.94
CA LEU A 234 -3.42 8.78 -6.46
C LEU A 234 -3.76 9.81 -5.37
N ASP A 235 -4.96 10.41 -5.42
CA ASP A 235 -5.47 11.34 -4.40
C ASP A 235 -5.80 10.67 -3.07
N GLN A 236 -5.90 9.34 -3.05
CA GLN A 236 -6.05 8.52 -1.85
C GLN A 236 -4.69 8.08 -1.26
N ILE A 237 -3.58 8.54 -1.79
CA ILE A 237 -2.24 8.22 -1.30
C ILE A 237 -1.55 9.51 -0.86
N ASP A 238 -1.12 9.57 0.38
CA ASP A 238 -0.25 10.66 0.85
C ASP A 238 1.19 10.42 0.38
N THR A 239 1.45 10.81 -0.86
CA THR A 239 2.76 10.63 -1.50
C THR A 239 3.86 11.37 -0.76
N ALA A 240 3.54 12.51 -0.11
CA ALA A 240 4.52 13.29 0.64
C ALA A 240 5.04 12.53 1.87
N SER A 241 4.14 11.84 2.59
CA SER A 241 4.55 11.00 3.73
C SER A 241 5.43 9.82 3.29
N LEU A 242 5.09 9.18 2.16
CA LEU A 242 5.87 8.07 1.61
C LEU A 242 7.26 8.53 1.14
N ASP A 243 7.34 9.66 0.46
CA ASP A 243 8.61 10.23 0.01
C ASP A 243 9.49 10.68 1.20
N ALA A 244 8.87 11.23 2.26
CA ALA A 244 9.56 11.56 3.50
C ALA A 244 10.08 10.30 4.22
N LEU A 245 9.32 9.20 4.22
CA LEU A 245 9.78 7.93 4.77
C LEU A 245 11.00 7.42 3.99
N ASP A 246 10.96 7.42 2.65
CA ASP A 246 12.08 6.97 1.81
C ASP A 246 13.33 7.82 2.00
N ALA A 247 13.16 9.12 2.27
CA ALA A 247 14.27 10.02 2.60
C ALA A 247 14.85 9.74 3.99
N ALA A 248 13.98 9.46 4.97
CA ALA A 248 14.40 9.18 6.36
C ALA A 248 15.03 7.78 6.52
N VAL A 249 14.62 6.82 5.70
CA VAL A 249 15.07 5.41 5.73
C VAL A 249 15.58 5.01 4.34
N PRO A 250 16.79 5.43 3.96
CA PRO A 250 17.32 5.24 2.61
C PRO A 250 17.88 3.82 2.36
N TYR A 251 17.25 2.78 2.93
CA TYR A 251 17.63 1.39 2.75
C TYR A 251 16.79 0.70 1.69
N ASP A 252 17.42 -0.22 0.96
CA ASP A 252 16.73 -1.01 -0.05
C ASP A 252 15.95 -2.15 0.62
N ILE A 253 14.73 -2.35 0.19
CA ILE A 253 13.87 -3.46 0.60
C ILE A 253 13.89 -4.51 -0.49
N ASN A 254 14.07 -5.77 -0.10
CA ASN A 254 13.99 -6.93 -0.96
C ASN A 254 12.71 -7.68 -0.63
N LEU A 255 11.79 -7.76 -1.57
CA LEU A 255 10.47 -8.34 -1.35
C LEU A 255 10.09 -9.25 -2.51
N VAL A 256 9.67 -10.45 -2.18
CA VAL A 256 9.07 -11.42 -3.12
C VAL A 256 7.66 -11.71 -2.64
N LEU A 257 6.67 -11.36 -3.43
CA LEU A 257 5.26 -11.62 -3.17
C LEU A 257 4.82 -12.83 -3.99
N THR A 258 4.35 -13.86 -3.32
CA THR A 258 3.84 -15.11 -3.92
C THR A 258 2.46 -15.48 -3.37
N GLU A 259 2.03 -14.80 -2.30
CA GLU A 259 0.78 -15.04 -1.60
C GLU A 259 -0.07 -13.77 -1.55
N GLN A 260 -1.37 -13.93 -1.38
CA GLN A 260 -2.28 -12.81 -1.23
C GLN A 260 -2.03 -12.05 0.08
N ILE A 261 -2.03 -10.74 -0.05
CA ILE A 261 -2.00 -9.79 1.05
C ILE A 261 -2.76 -8.53 0.61
N SER A 262 -3.45 -7.86 1.52
CA SER A 262 -4.09 -6.59 1.21
C SER A 262 -3.08 -5.46 1.06
N VAL A 263 -3.44 -4.40 0.33
CA VAL A 263 -2.60 -3.20 0.19
C VAL A 263 -2.26 -2.60 1.55
N LEU A 264 -3.24 -2.51 2.45
CA LEU A 264 -3.06 -1.93 3.78
C LEU A 264 -2.14 -2.78 4.66
N ASP A 265 -2.34 -4.09 4.66
CA ASP A 265 -1.50 -4.99 5.47
C ASP A 265 -0.07 -5.06 4.95
N LEU A 266 0.10 -5.04 3.61
CA LEU A 266 1.44 -4.95 3.04
C LEU A 266 2.13 -3.63 3.43
N ALA A 267 1.40 -2.49 3.38
CA ALA A 267 1.96 -1.21 3.80
C ALA A 267 2.40 -1.23 5.27
N ARG A 268 1.57 -1.78 6.16
CA ARG A 268 1.91 -1.98 7.59
C ARG A 268 3.14 -2.86 7.75
N ARG A 269 3.16 -4.01 7.07
CA ARG A 269 4.29 -4.95 7.12
C ARG A 269 5.60 -4.33 6.64
N LEU A 270 5.56 -3.49 5.61
CA LEU A 270 6.74 -2.81 5.07
C LEU A 270 7.20 -1.63 5.93
N ALA A 271 6.28 -0.95 6.62
CA ALA A 271 6.60 0.16 7.52
C ALA A 271 7.31 -0.31 8.79
N LEU A 272 6.97 -1.49 9.30
CA LEU A 272 7.48 -2.02 10.58
C LEU A 272 9.02 -2.07 10.65
N PRO A 273 9.76 -2.66 9.69
CA PRO A 273 11.22 -2.67 9.72
C PRO A 273 11.87 -1.28 9.65
N CYS A 274 11.11 -0.30 9.15
CA CYS A 274 11.55 1.09 9.07
C CYS A 274 11.32 1.87 10.38
N ASN A 275 10.80 1.21 11.40
CA ASN A 275 10.32 1.83 12.63
C ASN A 275 9.30 2.95 12.31
N ALA A 276 8.40 2.65 11.38
CA ALA A 276 7.35 3.51 10.89
C ALA A 276 5.98 2.87 11.06
N GLN A 277 4.94 3.67 11.07
CA GLN A 277 3.56 3.23 11.10
C GLN A 277 2.89 3.58 9.76
N ALA A 278 2.13 2.65 9.20
CA ALA A 278 1.30 2.87 8.03
C ALA A 278 -0.17 2.68 8.38
N GLY A 279 -1.02 3.48 7.77
CA GLY A 279 -2.45 3.47 8.01
C GLY A 279 -3.18 4.43 7.09
N LEU A 280 -4.42 4.76 7.46
CA LEU A 280 -5.22 5.74 6.75
C LEU A 280 -5.36 7.00 7.61
N ASP A 281 -5.13 8.16 7.01
CA ASP A 281 -5.38 9.43 7.67
C ASP A 281 -6.89 9.72 7.76
N PHE A 282 -7.28 10.78 8.48
CA PHE A 282 -8.67 11.17 8.60
C PHE A 282 -9.32 11.61 7.26
N GLN A 283 -8.55 11.81 6.22
CA GLN A 283 -9.04 12.09 4.88
C GLN A 283 -9.20 10.84 4.01
N GLY A 284 -8.90 9.65 4.57
CA GLY A 284 -8.95 8.38 3.86
C GLY A 284 -7.77 8.16 2.92
N ARG A 285 -6.61 8.77 3.18
CA ARG A 285 -5.41 8.60 2.37
C ARG A 285 -4.43 7.65 3.08
N LEU A 286 -3.86 6.76 2.31
CA LEU A 286 -2.79 5.87 2.77
C LEU A 286 -1.53 6.69 3.05
N PHE A 287 -1.03 6.61 4.27
CA PHE A 287 0.21 7.24 4.70
C PHE A 287 1.18 6.22 5.33
N ALA A 288 2.44 6.58 5.40
CA ALA A 288 3.41 5.91 6.26
C ALA A 288 4.36 6.95 6.88
N VAL A 289 4.42 6.97 8.20
CA VAL A 289 5.18 7.96 8.96
C VAL A 289 6.08 7.29 9.98
N ARG A 290 7.35 7.70 10.00
CA ARG A 290 8.28 7.35 11.06
C ARG A 290 8.18 8.37 12.19
N PRO A 291 7.80 7.95 13.41
CA PRO A 291 7.82 8.85 14.55
C PRO A 291 9.22 9.41 14.78
N SER A 292 9.31 10.72 14.93
CA SER A 292 10.58 11.39 15.26
C SER A 292 10.34 12.41 16.36
N ILE A 293 11.28 12.52 17.28
CA ILE A 293 11.30 13.59 18.25
C ILE A 293 11.88 14.82 17.55
N GLY A 294 11.01 15.73 17.16
CA GLY A 294 11.37 16.99 16.50
C GLY A 294 11.09 18.20 17.39
N SER A 295 11.30 19.39 16.86
CA SER A 295 10.81 20.61 17.50
C SER A 295 9.29 20.56 17.58
N PRO A 296 8.67 21.00 18.71
CA PRO A 296 7.24 20.96 18.86
C PRO A 296 6.56 21.83 17.77
N ASN A 297 5.57 21.25 17.10
CA ASN A 297 4.80 21.98 16.08
C ASN A 297 3.80 22.97 16.68
N LEU A 298 3.51 22.82 17.98
CA LEU A 298 2.60 23.66 18.73
C LEU A 298 3.21 23.97 20.08
N THR A 299 3.32 25.24 20.41
CA THR A 299 3.71 25.71 21.74
C THR A 299 2.50 26.38 22.38
N LEU A 300 2.03 25.84 23.50
CA LEU A 300 0.98 26.43 24.30
C LEU A 300 1.61 27.20 25.46
N ASP A 301 1.14 28.41 25.72
CA ASP A 301 1.53 29.11 26.94
C ASP A 301 0.81 28.51 28.17
N ALA A 302 1.30 28.82 29.36
CA ALA A 302 0.69 28.34 30.62
C ALA A 302 -0.77 28.77 30.78
N GLN A 303 -1.23 29.77 30.02
CA GLN A 303 -2.60 30.29 30.01
C GLN A 303 -3.40 29.75 28.84
N GLY A 304 -2.82 28.86 28.00
CA GLY A 304 -3.51 28.25 26.86
C GLY A 304 -4.00 29.26 25.82
N ARG A 305 -3.27 30.37 25.61
CA ARG A 305 -3.73 31.48 24.76
C ARG A 305 -3.55 31.23 23.26
N GLN A 306 -2.96 30.13 22.86
CA GLN A 306 -3.00 29.72 21.46
C GLN A 306 -4.13 28.72 21.24
N LEU A 307 -4.92 28.97 20.23
CA LEU A 307 -6.16 28.31 19.84
C LEU A 307 -6.09 26.77 19.73
N PRO A 308 -7.11 26.07 20.17
CA PRO A 308 -8.13 26.47 21.13
C PRO A 308 -7.57 26.40 22.56
N PRO A 309 -8.11 27.15 23.53
CA PRO A 309 -7.64 27.08 24.90
C PRO A 309 -7.73 25.64 25.41
N VAL A 310 -6.63 25.12 25.97
CA VAL A 310 -6.61 23.79 26.57
C VAL A 310 -7.54 23.80 27.78
N ARG A 311 -8.73 23.20 27.63
CA ARG A 311 -9.71 23.14 28.72
C ARG A 311 -9.41 22.03 29.72
N ARG A 312 -8.75 20.97 29.26
CA ARG A 312 -8.37 19.82 30.10
C ARG A 312 -7.14 19.17 29.49
N CYS A 313 -6.11 19.00 30.29
CA CYS A 313 -4.99 18.13 29.98
C CYS A 313 -5.03 16.99 31.02
N GLN A 314 -5.00 15.75 30.55
CA GLN A 314 -4.92 14.57 31.40
C GLN A 314 -3.72 13.78 30.93
N GLU A 315 -2.84 13.45 31.87
CA GLU A 315 -1.75 12.55 31.61
C GLU A 315 -2.33 11.16 31.33
N ALA A 316 -1.96 10.56 30.21
CA ALA A 316 -2.30 9.19 29.94
C ALA A 316 -1.38 8.29 30.77
N ASP A 317 -1.87 7.11 31.16
CA ASP A 317 -1.02 6.08 31.74
C ASP A 317 0.05 5.70 30.71
N VAL A 318 1.28 6.13 30.98
CA VAL A 318 2.44 5.82 30.13
C VAL A 318 3.31 4.89 30.96
N SER A 319 3.54 3.69 30.46
CA SER A 319 4.51 2.79 31.09
C SER A 319 5.91 3.43 31.04
N ALA A 320 6.66 3.28 32.11
CA ALA A 320 8.00 3.86 32.19
C ALA A 320 8.90 3.23 31.12
N PRO A 321 9.62 4.04 30.32
CA PRO A 321 10.48 3.50 29.29
C PRO A 321 11.58 2.62 29.90
N TYR A 322 11.89 1.49 29.25
CA TYR A 322 12.99 0.64 29.66
C TYR A 322 14.31 1.38 29.59
N LYS A 323 15.04 1.46 30.71
CA LYS A 323 16.36 2.10 30.74
C LYS A 323 17.44 1.30 29.98
N ARG A 324 17.20 0.01 29.76
CA ARG A 324 18.17 -0.88 29.13
C ARG A 324 17.48 -2.13 28.58
N ILE A 325 17.73 -2.43 27.31
CA ILE A 325 17.40 -3.70 26.67
C ILE A 325 18.68 -4.53 26.63
N MET A 326 18.70 -5.71 27.27
CA MET A 326 19.80 -6.66 27.14
C MET A 326 19.37 -7.75 26.18
N PHE A 327 20.09 -7.91 25.08
CA PHE A 327 19.97 -9.07 24.23
C PHE A 327 20.82 -10.19 24.84
N GLY A 328 20.20 -11.34 25.09
CA GLY A 328 20.91 -12.54 25.52
C GLY A 328 21.87 -12.97 24.40
N ALA A 329 23.06 -13.47 24.81
CA ALA A 329 24.02 -14.10 23.91
C ALA A 329 23.62 -15.54 23.60
#